data_1ab2c73bde7f79fffc4977e9101b8909
#
_entry.id   1ab2c73bde7f79fffc4977e9101b8909
#
_cell.length_a   1.000
_cell.length_b   1.000
_cell.length_c   1.000
_cell.angle_alpha   90.00
_cell.angle_beta   90.00
_cell.angle_gamma   90.00
#
_symmetry.space_group_name_H-M   'P 1'
#
loop_
_entity.id
_entity.type
_entity.pdbx_description
1 polymer ?
#
loop_
_entity_poly.entity_id
_entity_poly.type
_entity_poly.pdbx_seq_one_letter_code
_entity_poly.pdbx_strand_id
1 'polypeptide(L)'
;MRSDLHEANRLSWNAATRAHNSHKADQAAFFRNGGSTLYPEELQLLGHLDGLRLLHLQCNAGQDSLSLARLGARVTGVDIADSAIDFARQLSRDSGIAADFQRDDILRWLPVAATRGERFERVFASYG
;
A
#
# COMPACT_ATOMS: atom_id res chain seq x y z
N MET A 1 -10.73 -18.07 12.75
CA MET A 1 -11.19 -16.96 11.90
C MET A 1 -10.10 -16.40 11.04
N ARG A 2 -10.49 -15.95 9.87
CA ARG A 2 -9.55 -15.38 8.92
C ARG A 2 -8.87 -14.12 9.45
N SER A 3 -9.58 -13.31 10.24
CA SER A 3 -9.01 -12.10 10.83
C SER A 3 -7.84 -12.41 11.75
N ASP A 4 -7.89 -13.53 12.48
CA ASP A 4 -6.80 -13.94 13.36
C ASP A 4 -5.57 -14.33 12.53
N LEU A 5 -5.77 -15.03 11.43
CA LEU A 5 -4.68 -15.38 10.51
C LEU A 5 -4.09 -14.15 9.85
N HIS A 6 -4.95 -13.22 9.42
CA HIS A 6 -4.48 -11.96 8.84
C HIS A 6 -3.61 -11.21 9.82
N GLU A 7 -4.06 -11.07 11.05
CA GLU A 7 -3.33 -10.33 12.06
C GLU A 7 -2.00 -10.99 12.39
N ALA A 8 -1.99 -12.32 12.56
CA ALA A 8 -0.76 -13.05 12.84
C ALA A 8 0.26 -12.88 11.70
N ASN A 9 -0.19 -12.99 10.46
CA ASN A 9 0.69 -12.82 9.31
C ASN A 9 1.20 -11.39 9.19
N ARG A 10 0.34 -10.40 9.45
CA ARG A 10 0.73 -9.00 9.40
C ARG A 10 1.73 -8.65 10.51
N LEU A 11 1.52 -9.19 11.70
CA LEU A 11 2.48 -9.00 12.79
C LEU A 11 3.83 -9.62 12.43
N SER A 12 3.82 -10.79 11.83
CA SER A 12 5.04 -11.45 11.37
C SER A 12 5.77 -10.60 10.33
N TRP A 13 5.04 -10.06 9.35
CA TRP A 13 5.61 -9.17 8.34
C TRP A 13 6.16 -7.89 8.99
N ASN A 14 5.38 -7.28 9.91
CA ASN A 14 5.81 -6.07 10.58
C ASN A 14 7.06 -6.28 11.41
N ALA A 15 7.18 -7.43 12.06
CA ALA A 15 8.37 -7.77 12.82
C ALA A 15 9.59 -7.90 11.91
N ALA A 16 9.43 -8.59 10.77
CA ALA A 16 10.49 -8.73 9.79
C ALA A 16 10.87 -7.35 9.22
N THR A 17 9.88 -6.50 8.94
CA THR A 17 10.11 -5.16 8.43
C THR A 17 10.89 -4.32 9.43
N ARG A 18 10.55 -4.39 10.71
CA ARG A 18 11.29 -3.67 11.75
C ARG A 18 12.72 -4.17 11.88
N ALA A 19 12.93 -5.46 11.77
CA ALA A 19 14.28 -6.05 11.83
C ALA A 19 15.14 -5.56 10.68
N HIS A 20 14.52 -5.25 9.56
CA HIS A 20 15.21 -4.79 8.34
C HIS A 20 15.09 -3.29 8.10
N ASN A 21 14.55 -2.52 9.06
CA ASN A 21 14.33 -1.08 8.87
C ASN A 21 15.61 -0.31 8.55
N SER A 22 16.74 -0.74 9.04
CA SER A 22 18.03 -0.13 8.70
C SER A 22 18.49 -0.53 7.29
N HIS A 23 17.80 -1.46 6.64
CA HIS A 23 18.14 -2.01 5.34
C HIS A 23 16.97 -1.79 4.37
N LYS A 24 16.74 -0.52 4.02
CA LYS A 24 15.68 -0.17 3.05
C LYS A 24 15.86 -0.90 1.73
N ALA A 25 17.10 -1.16 1.35
CA ALA A 25 17.42 -1.89 0.13
C ALA A 25 16.85 -3.31 0.14
N ASP A 26 16.74 -3.94 1.31
CA ASP A 26 16.21 -5.30 1.43
C ASP A 26 14.72 -5.34 1.10
N GLN A 27 13.95 -4.33 1.53
CA GLN A 27 12.54 -4.23 1.18
C GLN A 27 12.35 -3.96 -0.31
N ALA A 28 13.15 -3.06 -0.87
CA ALA A 28 13.12 -2.79 -2.30
C ALA A 28 13.44 -4.06 -3.10
N ALA A 29 14.44 -4.82 -2.66
CA ALA A 29 14.80 -6.09 -3.30
C ALA A 29 13.65 -7.10 -3.21
N PHE A 30 12.97 -7.18 -2.08
CA PHE A 30 11.78 -8.03 -1.91
C PHE A 30 10.76 -7.74 -3.02
N PHE A 31 10.45 -6.47 -3.24
CA PHE A 31 9.48 -6.08 -4.27
C PHE A 31 10.03 -6.28 -5.68
N ARG A 32 11.30 -5.96 -5.92
CA ARG A 32 11.91 -6.17 -7.24
C ARG A 32 11.91 -7.65 -7.63
N ASN A 33 12.00 -8.54 -6.64
CA ASN A 33 12.04 -9.99 -6.87
C ASN A 33 10.64 -10.62 -6.90
N GLY A 34 9.60 -9.82 -6.98
CA GLY A 34 8.24 -10.33 -7.14
C GLY A 34 7.48 -10.52 -5.84
N GLY A 35 8.01 -10.04 -4.73
CA GLY A 35 7.35 -10.17 -3.43
C GLY A 35 6.06 -9.37 -3.34
N SER A 36 5.14 -9.85 -2.53
CA SER A 36 3.87 -9.21 -2.27
C SER A 36 3.51 -9.35 -0.80
N THR A 37 2.91 -8.30 -0.24
CA THR A 37 2.44 -8.31 1.15
C THR A 37 0.95 -8.60 1.25
N LEU A 38 0.28 -8.84 0.13
CA LEU A 38 -1.15 -9.10 0.11
C LEU A 38 -1.45 -10.56 0.45
N TYR A 39 -2.56 -10.77 1.13
CA TYR A 39 -3.05 -12.11 1.44
C TYR A 39 -3.85 -12.66 0.25
N PRO A 40 -3.90 -13.99 0.07
CA PRO A 40 -4.68 -14.59 -1.01
C PRO A 40 -6.16 -14.16 -0.99
N GLU A 41 -6.73 -13.97 0.20
CA GLU A 41 -8.12 -13.55 0.34
C GLU A 41 -8.32 -12.14 -0.19
N GLU A 42 -7.34 -11.26 0.05
CA GLU A 42 -7.40 -9.89 -0.45
C GLU A 42 -7.35 -9.86 -1.97
N LEU A 43 -6.48 -10.67 -2.55
CA LEU A 43 -6.39 -10.79 -4.00
C LEU A 43 -7.69 -11.29 -4.61
N GLN A 44 -8.32 -12.26 -3.97
CA GLN A 44 -9.56 -12.82 -4.44
C GLN A 44 -10.70 -11.80 -4.40
N LEU A 45 -10.79 -11.04 -3.30
CA LEU A 45 -11.84 -10.04 -3.13
C LEU A 45 -11.68 -8.86 -4.08
N LEU A 46 -10.44 -8.43 -4.32
CA LEU A 46 -10.16 -7.30 -5.20
C LEU A 46 -10.38 -7.64 -6.67
N GLY A 47 -10.14 -8.89 -7.04
CA GLY A 47 -10.31 -9.33 -8.41
C GLY A 47 -9.27 -8.75 -9.35
N HIS A 48 -9.67 -8.54 -10.60
CA HIS A 48 -8.77 -8.01 -11.62
C HIS A 48 -8.51 -6.52 -11.37
N LEU A 49 -7.25 -6.13 -11.30
CA LEU A 49 -6.84 -4.76 -10.97
C LEU A 49 -6.15 -4.02 -12.10
N ASP A 50 -5.74 -4.71 -13.15
CA ASP A 50 -4.93 -4.11 -14.21
C ASP A 50 -5.63 -2.91 -14.84
N GLY A 51 -4.95 -1.75 -14.80
CA GLY A 51 -5.48 -0.51 -15.36
C GLY A 51 -6.50 0.21 -14.50
N LEU A 52 -6.95 -0.36 -13.40
CA LEU A 52 -7.94 0.27 -12.53
C LEU A 52 -7.28 1.29 -11.61
N ARG A 53 -8.00 2.37 -11.34
CA ARG A 53 -7.57 3.34 -10.33
C ARG A 53 -8.00 2.84 -8.95
N LEU A 54 -7.04 2.75 -8.04
CA LEU A 54 -7.26 2.21 -6.70
C LEU A 54 -6.83 3.22 -5.65
N LEU A 55 -7.70 3.49 -4.70
CA LEU A 55 -7.40 4.34 -3.56
C LEU A 55 -7.10 3.46 -2.35
N HIS A 56 -5.92 3.61 -1.78
CA HIS A 56 -5.50 2.89 -0.57
C HIS A 56 -5.52 3.86 0.60
N LEU A 57 -6.55 3.74 1.44
CA LEU A 57 -6.71 4.58 2.61
C LEU A 57 -5.85 4.06 3.74
N GLN A 58 -5.23 4.99 4.49
CA GLN A 58 -4.34 4.65 5.59
C GLN A 58 -3.24 3.69 5.13
N CYS A 59 -2.56 4.11 4.06
CA CYS A 59 -1.62 3.22 3.36
C CYS A 59 -0.35 2.91 4.15
N ASN A 60 -0.11 3.61 5.26
CA ASN A 60 1.07 3.41 6.09
C ASN A 60 2.36 3.55 5.27
N ALA A 61 3.30 2.64 5.42
CA ALA A 61 4.58 2.71 4.73
C ALA A 61 4.54 2.19 3.28
N GLY A 62 3.35 1.91 2.76
CA GLY A 62 3.13 1.66 1.34
C GLY A 62 3.41 0.26 0.83
N GLN A 63 3.71 -0.71 1.68
CA GLN A 63 4.02 -2.06 1.23
C GLN A 63 2.84 -2.68 0.48
N ASP A 64 1.64 -2.59 1.05
CA ASP A 64 0.44 -3.10 0.38
C ASP A 64 0.12 -2.30 -0.87
N SER A 65 0.31 -0.97 -0.83
CA SER A 65 0.12 -0.12 -2.00
C SER A 65 0.97 -0.57 -3.17
N LEU A 66 2.25 -0.84 -2.92
CA LEU A 66 3.16 -1.28 -3.98
C LEU A 66 2.82 -2.68 -4.46
N SER A 67 2.36 -3.55 -3.57
CA SER A 67 1.89 -4.88 -3.95
C SER A 67 0.71 -4.79 -4.91
N LEU A 68 -0.23 -3.87 -4.65
CA LEU A 68 -1.37 -3.62 -5.52
C LEU A 68 -0.94 -3.02 -6.86
N ALA A 69 -0.03 -2.06 -6.84
CA ALA A 69 0.49 -1.43 -8.05
C ALA A 69 1.18 -2.44 -8.96
N ARG A 70 1.84 -3.42 -8.38
CA ARG A 70 2.50 -4.49 -9.12
C ARG A 70 1.52 -5.32 -9.94
N LEU A 71 0.27 -5.40 -9.51
CA LEU A 71 -0.78 -6.11 -10.23
C LEU A 71 -1.39 -5.26 -11.35
N GLY A 72 -0.84 -4.08 -11.60
CA GLY A 72 -1.28 -3.21 -12.68
C GLY A 72 -2.23 -2.11 -12.26
N ALA A 73 -2.58 -2.01 -10.99
CA ALA A 73 -3.46 -0.94 -10.49
C ALA A 73 -2.71 0.39 -10.49
N ARG A 74 -3.44 1.48 -10.74
CA ARG A 74 -2.95 2.84 -10.55
C ARG A 74 -3.29 3.24 -9.13
N VAL A 75 -2.31 3.17 -8.24
CA VAL A 75 -2.55 3.30 -6.81
C VAL A 75 -2.28 4.71 -6.33
N THR A 76 -3.23 5.28 -5.60
CA THR A 76 -3.04 6.47 -4.78
C THR A 76 -3.14 6.04 -3.32
N GLY A 77 -2.08 6.22 -2.57
CA GLY A 77 -2.05 5.91 -1.14
C GLY A 77 -2.10 7.18 -0.32
N VAL A 78 -2.94 7.21 0.70
CA VAL A 78 -3.11 8.38 1.57
C VAL A 78 -2.91 7.97 3.02
N ASP A 79 -2.08 8.72 3.73
CA ASP A 79 -1.87 8.51 5.17
C ASP A 79 -1.48 9.84 5.80
N ILE A 80 -1.80 10.00 7.08
CA ILE A 80 -1.48 11.22 7.82
C ILE A 80 -0.04 11.24 8.32
N ALA A 81 0.62 10.10 8.41
CA ALA A 81 1.96 9.98 8.99
C ALA A 81 3.04 10.37 7.98
N ASP A 82 3.75 11.46 8.25
CA ASP A 82 4.82 11.96 7.41
C ASP A 82 5.89 10.92 7.12
N SER A 83 6.38 10.27 8.18
CA SER A 83 7.48 9.32 8.06
C SER A 83 7.07 8.10 7.25
N ALA A 84 5.81 7.68 7.38
CA ALA A 84 5.28 6.55 6.61
C ALA A 84 5.22 6.89 5.11
N ILE A 85 4.73 8.07 4.78
CA ILE A 85 4.64 8.52 3.38
C ILE A 85 6.04 8.71 2.78
N ASP A 86 6.96 9.28 3.53
CA ASP A 86 8.34 9.44 3.05
C ASP A 86 8.98 8.08 2.77
N PHE A 87 8.78 7.12 3.67
CA PHE A 87 9.26 5.76 3.47
C PHE A 87 8.63 5.12 2.24
N ALA A 88 7.32 5.27 2.09
CA ALA A 88 6.58 4.71 0.95
C ALA A 88 7.10 5.27 -0.38
N ARG A 89 7.33 6.58 -0.43
CA ARG A 89 7.88 7.23 -1.63
C ARG A 89 9.28 6.72 -1.95
N GLN A 90 10.11 6.56 -0.92
CA GLN A 90 11.46 6.04 -1.12
C GLN A 90 11.42 4.59 -1.61
N LEU A 91 10.57 3.77 -1.00
CA LEU A 91 10.43 2.37 -1.39
C LEU A 91 9.93 2.25 -2.83
N SER A 92 8.99 3.11 -3.23
CA SER A 92 8.52 3.18 -4.61
C SER A 92 9.67 3.44 -5.58
N ARG A 93 10.51 4.45 -5.27
CA ARG A 93 11.67 4.76 -6.10
C ARG A 93 12.66 3.60 -6.17
N ASP A 94 12.97 3.03 -5.03
CA ASP A 94 14.02 1.99 -4.93
C ASP A 94 13.57 0.67 -5.57
N SER A 95 12.28 0.38 -5.52
CA SER A 95 11.73 -0.85 -6.11
C SER A 95 11.37 -0.71 -7.59
N GLY A 96 11.26 0.53 -8.08
CA GLY A 96 10.82 0.79 -9.44
C GLY A 96 9.34 0.59 -9.68
N ILE A 97 8.54 0.50 -8.60
CA ILE A 97 7.08 0.32 -8.69
C ILE A 97 6.43 1.67 -8.46
N ALA A 98 5.71 2.18 -9.45
CA ALA A 98 5.09 3.51 -9.38
C ALA A 98 3.80 3.47 -8.55
N ALA A 99 3.65 4.44 -7.65
CA ALA A 99 2.42 4.71 -6.93
C ALA A 99 2.46 6.17 -6.49
N ASP A 100 1.29 6.76 -6.30
CA ASP A 100 1.16 8.15 -5.85
C ASP A 100 0.85 8.14 -4.35
N PHE A 101 1.79 8.62 -3.54
CA PHE A 101 1.63 8.69 -2.10
C PHE A 101 1.42 10.13 -1.67
N GLN A 102 0.34 10.37 -0.91
CA GLN A 102 -0.03 11.69 -0.44
C GLN A 102 -0.19 11.67 1.08
N ARG A 103 0.43 12.63 1.74
CA ARG A 103 0.28 12.80 3.17
C ARG A 103 -0.89 13.74 3.42
N ASP A 104 -1.96 13.23 4.00
CA ASP A 104 -3.12 14.04 4.39
C ASP A 104 -4.00 13.26 5.37
N ASP A 105 -4.86 14.01 6.06
CA ASP A 105 -5.97 13.44 6.81
C ASP A 105 -7.04 12.98 5.82
N ILE A 106 -7.44 11.73 5.92
CA ILE A 106 -8.43 11.13 5.02
C ILE A 106 -9.74 11.91 5.04
N LEU A 107 -10.17 12.37 6.22
CA LEU A 107 -11.41 13.10 6.37
C LEU A 107 -11.37 14.44 5.62
N ARG A 108 -10.20 15.00 5.40
CA ARG A 108 -10.01 16.21 4.61
C ARG A 108 -9.76 15.87 3.14
N TRP A 109 -8.99 14.83 2.88
CA TRP A 109 -8.59 14.46 1.53
C TRP A 109 -9.77 14.02 0.66
N LEU A 110 -10.66 13.19 1.22
CA LEU A 110 -11.79 12.64 0.46
C LEU A 110 -12.71 13.70 -0.12
N PRO A 111 -13.19 14.70 0.67
CA PRO A 111 -14.03 15.75 0.09
C PRO A 111 -13.33 16.56 -1.00
N VAL A 112 -12.03 16.85 -0.80
CA VAL A 112 -11.25 17.62 -1.77
C VAL A 112 -11.10 16.84 -3.07
N ALA A 113 -10.79 15.55 -2.98
CA ALA A 113 -10.66 14.69 -4.14
C ALA A 113 -11.99 14.62 -4.91
N ALA A 114 -13.11 14.47 -4.19
CA ALA A 114 -14.43 14.45 -4.80
C ALA A 114 -14.73 15.76 -5.54
N THR A 115 -14.35 16.88 -4.94
CA THR A 115 -14.52 18.21 -5.56
C THR A 115 -13.73 18.32 -6.87
N ARG A 116 -12.55 17.70 -6.93
CA ARG A 116 -11.73 17.66 -8.14
C ARG A 116 -12.21 16.65 -9.18
N GLY A 117 -13.25 15.87 -8.86
CA GLY A 117 -13.79 14.86 -9.77
C GLY A 117 -12.96 13.60 -9.86
N GLU A 118 -12.09 13.33 -8.88
CA GLU A 118 -11.31 12.11 -8.89
C GLU A 118 -12.21 10.90 -8.65
N ARG A 119 -11.95 9.83 -9.39
CA ARG A 119 -12.76 8.62 -9.32
C ARG A 119 -11.84 7.42 -9.20
N PHE A 120 -12.28 6.44 -8.41
CA PHE A 120 -11.54 5.21 -8.20
C PHE A 120 -12.47 4.02 -8.38
N GLU A 121 -12.01 3.00 -9.10
CA GLU A 121 -12.78 1.78 -9.30
C GLU A 121 -12.70 0.84 -8.10
N ARG A 122 -11.64 0.97 -7.30
CA ARG A 122 -11.46 0.17 -6.08
C ARG A 122 -11.01 1.06 -4.95
N VAL A 123 -11.47 0.75 -3.74
CA VAL A 123 -10.99 1.38 -2.51
C VAL A 123 -10.56 0.27 -1.56
N PHE A 124 -9.36 0.39 -1.04
CA PHE A 124 -8.78 -0.62 -0.16
C PHE A 124 -8.29 0.06 1.11
N ALA A 125 -8.56 -0.57 2.25
CA ALA A 125 -8.05 -0.13 3.54
C ALA A 125 -7.46 -1.34 4.24
N SER A 126 -6.18 -1.30 4.52
CA SER A 126 -5.50 -2.38 5.20
C SER A 126 -5.44 -2.10 6.70
N TYR A 127 -5.15 -3.12 7.47
CA TYR A 127 -4.94 -2.95 8.89
C TYR A 127 -3.70 -2.10 9.14
N GLY A 128 -3.86 -1.09 9.94
CA GLY A 128 -2.82 -0.12 10.24
C GLY A 128 -1.69 -0.66 11.09
#